data_5a428f6ede80d0714b8b8bb1eb48777f
#
_entry.id   5a428f6ede80d0714b8b8bb1eb48777f
#
_cell.length_a   1.000
_cell.length_b   1.000
_cell.length_c   1.000
_cell.angle_alpha   90.00
_cell.angle_beta   90.00
_cell.angle_gamma   90.00
#
_symmetry.space_group_name_H-M   'P 1'
#
loop_
_entity.id
_entity.type
_entity.pdbx_description
1 polymer ?
#
loop_
_entity_poly.entity_id
_entity_poly.type
_entity_poly.pdbx_seq_one_letter_code
_entity_poly.pdbx_strand_id
1 'polypeptide(L)'
;ISGLGLNDIKYLLAMCEDKQQSKSAEIARRMGKKTNEISSIRAKLLQREVIQAPQRGYVQFAVPDLDIYLRENAEEILERF
;
A
#
# COMPACT_ATOMS: atom_id res chain seq x y z
N ILE A 1 7.58 -6.16 -6.92
CA ILE A 1 7.67 -4.70 -6.94
C ILE A 1 7.89 -4.17 -8.35
N SER A 2 8.37 -5.05 -9.22
CA SER A 2 8.51 -4.70 -10.63
C SER A 2 7.17 -4.21 -11.20
N GLY A 3 7.19 -3.07 -11.88
CA GLY A 3 5.99 -2.48 -12.46
C GLY A 3 5.20 -1.55 -11.55
N LEU A 4 5.64 -1.36 -10.31
CA LEU A 4 5.01 -0.43 -9.39
C LEU A 4 5.73 0.93 -9.42
N GLY A 5 4.96 2.00 -9.40
CA GLY A 5 5.50 3.35 -9.36
C GLY A 5 5.68 3.84 -7.92
N LEU A 6 6.21 5.07 -7.81
CA LEU A 6 6.47 5.68 -6.51
C LEU A 6 5.22 5.77 -5.64
N ASN A 7 4.10 6.21 -6.20
CA ASN A 7 2.86 6.34 -5.43
C ASN A 7 2.32 4.99 -4.99
N ASP A 8 2.53 3.94 -5.79
CA ASP A 8 2.15 2.59 -5.41
C ASP A 8 2.94 2.14 -4.17
N ILE A 9 4.23 2.40 -4.18
CA ILE A 9 5.11 2.06 -3.05
C ILE A 9 4.72 2.87 -1.81
N LYS A 10 4.42 4.16 -1.98
CA LYS A 10 4.00 5.00 -0.86
C LYS A 10 2.69 4.48 -0.23
N TYR A 11 1.77 3.99 -1.06
CA TYR A 11 0.54 3.38 -0.59
C TYR A 11 0.84 2.16 0.30
N LEU A 12 1.70 1.27 -0.20
CA LEU A 12 2.08 0.07 0.54
C LEU A 12 2.81 0.41 1.84
N LEU A 13 3.68 1.40 1.81
CA LEU A 13 4.39 1.84 3.01
C LEU A 13 3.43 2.44 4.05
N ALA A 14 2.39 3.14 3.58
CA ALA A 14 1.36 3.65 4.48
C ALA A 14 0.62 2.50 5.17
N MET A 15 0.41 1.38 4.46
CA MET A 15 -0.21 0.19 5.05
C MET A 15 0.68 -0.46 6.10
N CYS A 16 2.00 -0.31 5.99
CA CYS A 16 2.93 -0.93 6.93
C CYS A 16 2.82 -0.37 8.35
N GLU A 17 2.12 0.73 8.54
CA GLU A 17 1.91 1.30 9.87
C GLU A 17 0.89 0.50 10.68
N ASP A 18 0.12 -0.35 10.04
CA ASP A 18 -0.87 -1.20 10.69
C ASP A 18 -0.39 -2.65 10.71
N LYS A 19 -0.83 -3.40 11.71
CA LYS A 19 -0.39 -4.79 11.87
C LYS A 19 -1.11 -5.75 10.94
N GLN A 20 -2.38 -5.49 10.64
CA GLN A 20 -3.18 -6.38 9.81
C GLN A 20 -3.91 -5.63 8.73
N GLN A 21 -5.02 -5.00 9.06
CA GLN A 21 -5.85 -4.30 8.08
C GLN A 21 -5.66 -2.80 8.19
N SER A 22 -5.69 -2.12 7.07
CA SER A 22 -5.61 -0.67 7.00
C SER A 22 -6.90 -0.09 6.45
N LYS A 23 -7.40 0.97 7.08
CA LYS A 23 -8.55 1.72 6.55
C LYS A 23 -8.08 2.57 5.38
N SER A 24 -8.84 2.53 4.28
CA SER A 24 -8.51 3.35 3.11
C SER A 24 -8.42 4.84 3.46
N ALA A 25 -9.29 5.33 4.33
CA ALA A 25 -9.26 6.72 4.76
C ALA A 25 -7.95 7.07 5.50
N GLU A 26 -7.44 6.14 6.30
CA GLU A 26 -6.18 6.34 7.01
C GLU A 26 -4.98 6.31 6.06
N ILE A 27 -5.00 5.45 5.06
CA ILE A 27 -3.95 5.40 4.04
C ILE A 27 -3.90 6.75 3.31
N ALA A 28 -5.06 7.25 2.90
CA ALA A 28 -5.14 8.55 2.23
C ALA A 28 -4.56 9.66 3.10
N ARG A 29 -4.92 9.68 4.38
CA ARG A 29 -4.42 10.68 5.33
C ARG A 29 -2.90 10.60 5.45
N ARG A 30 -2.36 9.40 5.57
CA ARG A 30 -0.91 9.18 5.70
C ARG A 30 -0.15 9.61 4.45
N MET A 31 -0.79 9.49 3.29
CA MET A 31 -0.20 9.93 2.03
C MET A 31 -0.43 11.42 1.74
N GLY A 32 -1.22 12.12 2.57
CA GLY A 32 -1.58 13.50 2.33
C GLY A 32 -2.51 13.68 1.14
N LYS A 33 -3.35 12.70 0.86
CA LYS A 33 -4.26 12.69 -0.28
C LYS A 33 -5.68 12.42 0.15
N LYS A 34 -6.63 12.69 -0.76
CA LYS A 34 -8.03 12.35 -0.56
C LYS A 34 -8.27 10.90 -0.97
N THR A 35 -9.31 10.29 -0.43
CA THR A 35 -9.64 8.89 -0.73
C THR A 35 -9.83 8.66 -2.23
N ASN A 36 -10.46 9.59 -2.94
CA ASN A 36 -10.66 9.45 -4.38
C ASN A 36 -9.36 9.54 -5.18
N GLU A 37 -8.33 10.17 -4.63
CA GLU A 37 -7.03 10.26 -5.30
C GLU A 37 -6.24 8.96 -5.23
N ILE A 38 -6.51 8.11 -4.24
CA ILE A 38 -5.82 6.84 -4.08
C ILE A 38 -6.60 5.65 -4.62
N SER A 39 -7.82 5.87 -5.10
CA SER A 39 -8.68 4.78 -5.56
C SER A 39 -8.09 4.02 -6.75
N SER A 40 -7.42 4.71 -7.67
CA SER A 40 -6.78 4.06 -8.81
C SER A 40 -5.57 3.22 -8.38
N ILE A 41 -4.83 3.69 -7.39
CA ILE A 41 -3.70 2.95 -6.82
C ILE A 41 -4.22 1.66 -6.16
N ARG A 42 -5.29 1.80 -5.37
CA ARG A 42 -5.92 0.66 -4.71
C ARG A 42 -6.38 -0.39 -5.72
N ALA A 43 -7.07 0.06 -6.77
CA ALA A 43 -7.57 -0.84 -7.82
C ALA A 43 -6.43 -1.59 -8.51
N LYS A 44 -5.34 -0.89 -8.82
CA LYS A 44 -4.17 -1.50 -9.45
C LYS A 44 -3.53 -2.56 -8.55
N LEU A 45 -3.37 -2.26 -7.26
CA LEU A 45 -2.75 -3.19 -6.32
C LEU A 45 -3.64 -4.40 -6.06
N LEU A 46 -4.96 -4.21 -6.03
CA LEU A 46 -5.90 -5.33 -5.95
C LEU A 46 -5.82 -6.22 -7.18
N GLN A 47 -5.78 -5.62 -8.36
CA GLN A 47 -5.70 -6.36 -9.62
C GLN A 47 -4.42 -7.18 -9.70
N ARG A 48 -3.32 -6.65 -9.18
CA ARG A 48 -2.02 -7.35 -9.17
C ARG A 48 -1.88 -8.32 -8.01
N GLU A 49 -2.90 -8.45 -7.19
CA GLU A 49 -2.92 -9.38 -6.06
C GLU A 49 -1.82 -9.09 -5.03
N VAL A 50 -1.40 -7.84 -4.94
CA VAL A 50 -0.45 -7.39 -3.91
C VAL A 50 -1.18 -7.17 -2.60
N ILE A 51 -2.42 -6.68 -2.69
CA ILE A 51 -3.29 -6.46 -1.55
C ILE A 51 -4.63 -7.12 -1.80
N GLN A 52 -5.40 -7.27 -0.74
CA GLN A 52 -6.77 -7.78 -0.83
C GLN A 52 -7.68 -6.95 0.07
N ALA A 53 -8.97 -6.96 -0.22
CA ALA A 53 -9.96 -6.21 0.52
C ALA A 53 -10.78 -7.17 1.38
N PRO A 54 -10.41 -7.36 2.67
CA PRO A 54 -11.11 -8.33 3.52
C PRO A 54 -12.51 -7.88 3.88
N GLN A 55 -12.74 -6.57 3.88
CA GLN A 55 -14.05 -5.98 4.13
C GLN A 55 -14.08 -4.57 3.54
N ARG A 56 -15.28 -4.02 3.44
CA ARG A 56 -15.48 -2.70 2.83
C ARG A 56 -14.70 -1.62 3.59
N GLY A 57 -13.94 -0.85 2.84
CA GLY A 57 -13.17 0.25 3.39
C GLY A 57 -11.82 -0.14 3.99
N TYR A 58 -11.48 -1.43 3.93
CA TYR A 58 -10.21 -1.94 4.46
C TYR A 58 -9.42 -2.67 3.39
N VAL A 59 -8.10 -2.67 3.55
CA VAL A 59 -7.18 -3.45 2.71
C VAL A 59 -6.15 -4.12 3.60
N GLN A 60 -5.56 -5.18 3.11
CA GLN A 60 -4.47 -5.87 3.81
C GLN A 60 -3.52 -6.45 2.75
N PHE A 61 -2.30 -6.76 3.17
CA PHE A 61 -1.34 -7.40 2.27
C PHE A 61 -1.82 -8.81 1.91
N ALA A 62 -1.75 -9.13 0.62
CA ALA A 62 -2.06 -10.47 0.14
C ALA A 62 -0.84 -11.36 0.09
N VAL A 63 0.36 -10.76 0.01
CA VAL A 63 1.63 -11.48 -0.06
C VAL A 63 2.19 -11.63 1.35
N PRO A 64 2.43 -12.86 1.83
CA PRO A 64 2.98 -13.08 3.16
C PRO A 64 4.33 -12.37 3.33
N ASP A 65 4.51 -11.74 4.48
CA ASP A 65 5.76 -11.06 4.88
C ASP A 65 6.18 -9.89 4.00
N LEU A 66 5.34 -9.45 3.08
CA LEU A 66 5.66 -8.29 2.25
C LEU A 66 5.84 -7.03 3.09
N ASP A 67 5.05 -6.89 4.16
CA ASP A 67 5.17 -5.75 5.07
C ASP A 67 6.54 -5.72 5.75
N ILE A 68 7.07 -6.86 6.11
CA ILE A 68 8.39 -6.97 6.73
C ILE A 68 9.45 -6.52 5.73
N TYR A 69 9.39 -7.05 4.51
CA TYR A 69 10.32 -6.68 3.45
C TYR A 69 10.31 -5.16 3.18
N LEU A 70 9.12 -4.59 3.09
CA LEU A 70 8.97 -3.16 2.82
C LEU A 70 9.56 -2.30 3.95
N ARG A 71 9.29 -2.68 5.20
CA ARG A 71 9.83 -1.93 6.34
C ARG A 71 11.35 -1.97 6.38
N GLU A 72 11.92 -3.14 6.11
CA GLU A 72 13.37 -3.32 6.19
C GLU A 72 14.11 -2.67 5.02
N ASN A 73 13.44 -2.48 3.89
CA ASN A 73 14.08 -1.99 2.67
C ASN A 73 13.50 -0.67 2.16
N ALA A 74 12.73 0.04 2.99
CA ALA A 74 12.01 1.25 2.56
C ALA A 74 12.92 2.30 1.92
N GLU A 75 14.04 2.62 2.58
CA GLU A 75 14.96 3.63 2.05
C GLU A 75 15.54 3.22 0.70
N GLU A 76 16.00 2.00 0.61
CA GLU A 76 16.58 1.48 -0.61
C GLU A 76 15.57 1.46 -1.76
N ILE A 77 14.34 1.06 -1.46
CA ILE A 77 13.27 1.03 -2.48
C ILE A 77 12.97 2.44 -2.96
N LEU A 78 12.84 3.40 -2.04
CA LEU A 78 12.54 4.79 -2.40
C LEU A 78 13.67 5.46 -3.17
N GLU A 79 14.91 5.07 -2.92
CA GLU A 79 16.06 5.61 -3.66
C GLU A 79 16.04 5.26 -5.13
N ARG A 80 15.29 4.23 -5.53
CA ARG A 80 15.17 3.82 -6.92
C ARG A 80 14.25 4.72 -7.75
N PHE A 81 13.56 5.61 -7.09
CA PHE A 81 12.68 6.57 -7.73
C PHE A 81 13.27 7.97 -7.63
#